data_be5c2763880c0bc6e9e4c85f933c0958
#
_entry.id   be5c2763880c0bc6e9e4c85f933c0958
#
_cell.length_a   1.000
_cell.length_b   1.000
_cell.length_c   1.000
_cell.angle_alpha   90.00
_cell.angle_beta   90.00
_cell.angle_gamma   90.00
#
_symmetry.space_group_name_H-M   'P 1'
#
loop_
_entity.id
_entity.type
_entity.pdbx_description
1 polymer ?
#
loop_
_entity_poly.entity_id
_entity_poly.type
_entity_poly.pdbx_seq_one_letter_code
_entity_poly.pdbx_strand_id
1 'polypeptide(L)'
;MRVGTLYLPRETEETSLLAEILNAAERQGTRVEYVTEDMALPLGTAGLTVWSPLLPESDDANENGLIIAVSQDDFEAFILGDAPSKAEKALIASAPMPDAEVLFVAHHGSNTSTCKELLEAITPETAVISVGYNTYGHPTQKVLDRLAKYEITVLRTDTDGEITIAAGEG
;
A
#
# COMPACT_ATOMS: atom_id res chain seq x y z
N MET A 1 3.58 -22.32 -4.97
CA MET A 1 2.30 -21.60 -4.74
C MET A 1 1.59 -21.44 -6.07
N ARG A 2 0.27 -21.54 -6.13
CA ARG A 2 -0.52 -21.34 -7.35
C ARG A 2 -1.20 -19.96 -7.26
N VAL A 3 -1.00 -19.11 -8.27
CA VAL A 3 -1.60 -17.79 -8.35
C VAL A 3 -2.82 -17.87 -9.28
N GLY A 4 -4.00 -17.50 -8.80
CA GLY A 4 -5.24 -17.53 -9.58
C GLY A 4 -5.34 -16.33 -10.52
N THR A 5 -5.16 -15.13 -9.98
CA THR A 5 -5.22 -13.87 -10.72
C THR A 5 -4.06 -12.97 -10.32
N LEU A 6 -3.48 -12.29 -11.29
CA LEU A 6 -2.50 -11.22 -11.14
C LEU A 6 -3.18 -9.91 -11.52
N TYR A 7 -3.25 -8.98 -10.58
CA TYR A 7 -3.76 -7.63 -10.81
C TYR A 7 -2.60 -6.67 -11.05
N LEU A 8 -2.66 -5.91 -12.11
CA LEU A 8 -1.66 -4.92 -12.49
C LEU A 8 -2.31 -3.54 -12.58
N PRO A 9 -1.58 -2.46 -12.27
CA PRO A 9 -2.06 -1.12 -12.54
C PRO A 9 -2.25 -0.90 -14.06
N ARG A 10 -3.19 -0.04 -14.42
CA ARG A 10 -3.53 0.27 -15.82
C ARG A 10 -2.32 0.72 -16.63
N GLU A 11 -1.52 1.64 -16.06
CA GLU A 11 -0.36 2.24 -16.69
C GLU A 11 0.93 1.52 -16.25
N THR A 12 1.03 0.23 -16.58
CA THR A 12 2.23 -0.54 -16.27
C THR A 12 3.25 -0.38 -17.39
N GLU A 13 4.43 0.12 -17.05
CA GLU A 13 5.53 0.28 -18.01
C GLU A 13 5.98 -1.07 -18.60
N GLU A 14 6.15 -1.14 -19.92
CA GLU A 14 6.65 -2.33 -20.60
C GLU A 14 8.15 -2.51 -20.31
N THR A 15 8.46 -3.38 -19.36
CA THR A 15 9.84 -3.76 -19.01
C THR A 15 10.10 -5.23 -19.32
N SER A 16 11.39 -5.61 -19.43
CA SER A 16 11.76 -7.02 -19.55
C SER A 16 11.25 -7.85 -18.38
N LEU A 17 11.25 -7.29 -17.16
CA LEU A 17 10.73 -7.95 -15.98
C LEU A 17 9.21 -8.19 -16.07
N LEU A 18 8.45 -7.19 -16.53
CA LEU A 18 7.02 -7.39 -16.76
C LEU A 18 6.76 -8.49 -17.77
N ALA A 19 7.51 -8.53 -18.88
CA ALA A 19 7.39 -9.59 -19.87
C ALA A 19 7.68 -10.98 -19.27
N GLU A 20 8.68 -11.11 -18.39
CA GLU A 20 8.95 -12.36 -17.67
C GLU A 20 7.81 -12.77 -16.74
N ILE A 21 7.22 -11.82 -16.02
CA ILE A 21 6.07 -12.04 -15.13
C ILE A 21 4.86 -12.51 -15.94
N LEU A 22 4.53 -11.83 -17.04
CA LEU A 22 3.40 -12.21 -17.91
C LEU A 22 3.59 -13.59 -18.54
N ASN A 23 4.79 -13.91 -19.02
CA ASN A 23 5.15 -15.24 -19.51
C ASN A 23 5.03 -16.33 -18.42
N ALA A 24 5.37 -15.99 -17.16
CA ALA A 24 5.21 -16.92 -16.05
C ALA A 24 3.73 -17.13 -15.71
N ALA A 25 2.92 -16.07 -15.74
CA ALA A 25 1.48 -16.12 -15.53
C ALA A 25 0.83 -17.02 -16.60
N GLU A 26 1.15 -16.83 -17.86
CA GLU A 26 0.65 -17.64 -18.98
C GLU A 26 0.98 -19.13 -18.79
N ARG A 27 2.25 -19.46 -18.50
CA ARG A 27 2.68 -20.86 -18.27
C ARG A 27 1.96 -21.53 -17.10
N GLN A 28 1.53 -20.78 -16.09
CA GLN A 28 0.83 -21.30 -14.92
C GLN A 28 -0.69 -21.25 -15.06
N GLY A 29 -1.22 -20.68 -16.13
CA GLY A 29 -2.64 -20.45 -16.33
C GLY A 29 -3.21 -19.41 -15.33
N THR A 30 -2.38 -18.47 -14.90
CA THR A 30 -2.77 -17.34 -14.06
C THR A 30 -3.47 -16.31 -14.93
N ARG A 31 -4.66 -15.87 -14.51
CA ARG A 31 -5.37 -14.78 -15.18
C ARG A 31 -4.66 -13.45 -14.88
N VAL A 32 -4.52 -12.60 -15.89
CA VAL A 32 -3.98 -11.25 -15.74
C VAL A 32 -5.11 -10.26 -15.95
N GLU A 33 -5.28 -9.34 -15.00
CA GLU A 33 -6.27 -8.27 -15.06
C GLU A 33 -5.62 -6.93 -14.78
N TYR A 34 -5.99 -5.92 -15.58
CA TYR A 34 -5.54 -4.55 -15.36
C TYR A 34 -6.62 -3.77 -14.61
N VAL A 35 -6.21 -3.16 -13.49
CA VAL A 35 -7.11 -2.37 -12.64
C VAL A 35 -7.27 -0.99 -13.28
N THR A 36 -8.43 -0.77 -13.90
CA THR A 36 -8.78 0.46 -14.61
C THR A 36 -9.79 1.33 -13.86
N GLU A 37 -10.42 0.76 -12.85
CA GLU A 37 -11.38 1.40 -11.94
C GLU A 37 -11.25 0.78 -10.56
N ASP A 38 -11.73 1.47 -9.54
CA ASP A 38 -11.70 0.96 -8.17
C ASP A 38 -12.53 -0.31 -8.06
N MET A 39 -12.04 -1.27 -7.28
CA MET A 39 -12.69 -2.57 -7.17
C MET A 39 -12.67 -3.10 -5.74
N ALA A 40 -13.68 -3.90 -5.42
CA ALA A 40 -13.74 -4.65 -4.18
C ALA A 40 -13.63 -6.15 -4.46
N LEU A 41 -12.78 -6.83 -3.70
CA LEU A 41 -12.55 -8.27 -3.81
C LEU A 41 -12.85 -8.96 -2.49
N PRO A 42 -13.64 -10.04 -2.46
CA PRO A 42 -13.85 -10.81 -1.25
C PRO A 42 -12.59 -11.64 -0.91
N LEU A 43 -12.20 -11.68 0.37
CA LEU A 43 -11.10 -12.47 0.89
C LEU A 43 -11.58 -13.26 2.12
N GLY A 44 -12.33 -14.33 1.91
CA GLY A 44 -12.97 -15.08 3.00
C GLY A 44 -14.01 -14.23 3.72
N THR A 45 -13.79 -13.93 5.00
CA THR A 45 -14.61 -13.01 5.82
C THR A 45 -14.16 -11.57 5.72
N ALA A 46 -12.96 -11.32 5.17
CA ALA A 46 -12.44 -9.99 4.93
C ALA A 46 -12.80 -9.47 3.53
N GLY A 47 -12.65 -8.17 3.32
CA GLY A 47 -12.72 -7.50 2.04
C GLY A 47 -11.38 -6.89 1.65
N LEU A 48 -11.15 -6.75 0.36
CA LEU A 48 -10.08 -5.92 -0.19
C LEU A 48 -10.73 -4.82 -1.02
N THR A 49 -10.40 -3.58 -0.72
CA THR A 49 -10.65 -2.45 -1.63
C THR A 49 -9.34 -2.16 -2.35
N VAL A 50 -9.39 -2.11 -3.67
CA VAL A 50 -8.23 -1.79 -4.51
C VAL A 50 -8.56 -0.51 -5.26
N TRP A 51 -7.80 0.54 -5.01
CA TRP A 51 -7.90 1.76 -5.80
C TRP A 51 -7.04 1.65 -7.05
N SER A 52 -7.65 1.99 -8.18
CA SER A 52 -6.94 2.16 -9.46
C SER A 52 -5.95 3.32 -9.37
N PRO A 53 -4.97 3.43 -10.29
CA PRO A 53 -4.06 4.56 -10.30
C PRO A 53 -4.80 5.89 -10.26
N LEU A 54 -4.55 6.67 -9.21
CA LEU A 54 -5.22 7.93 -8.93
C LEU A 54 -4.70 9.09 -9.77
N LEU A 55 -3.53 8.91 -10.39
CA LEU A 55 -2.83 9.88 -11.21
C LEU A 55 -2.42 9.27 -12.55
N PRO A 56 -3.37 8.80 -13.37
CA PRO A 56 -3.10 8.00 -14.56
C PRO A 56 -2.31 8.72 -15.66
N GLU A 57 -2.23 10.06 -15.61
CA GLU A 57 -1.46 10.89 -16.57
C GLU A 57 0.00 11.08 -16.11
N SER A 58 0.42 10.45 -15.01
CA SER A 58 1.77 10.60 -14.47
C SER A 58 2.75 9.64 -15.13
N ASP A 59 3.94 10.15 -15.45
CA ASP A 59 5.08 9.34 -15.90
C ASP A 59 5.84 8.68 -14.71
N ASP A 60 5.47 8.99 -13.47
CA ASP A 60 6.06 8.38 -12.26
C ASP A 60 5.35 7.06 -11.94
N ALA A 61 6.08 5.96 -12.05
CA ALA A 61 5.54 4.62 -11.73
C ALA A 61 4.99 4.52 -10.30
N ASN A 62 5.55 5.26 -9.33
CA ASN A 62 5.07 5.26 -7.95
C ASN A 62 3.73 5.99 -7.81
N GLU A 63 3.44 6.96 -8.68
CA GLU A 63 2.13 7.64 -8.74
C GLU A 63 1.05 6.75 -9.37
N ASN A 64 1.46 5.74 -10.13
CA ASN A 64 0.59 4.79 -10.84
C ASN A 64 0.42 3.45 -10.10
N GLY A 65 0.96 3.32 -8.89
CA GLY A 65 0.80 2.13 -8.06
C GLY A 65 -0.65 1.91 -7.60
N LEU A 66 -0.98 0.65 -7.31
CA LEU A 66 -2.24 0.30 -6.66
C LEU A 66 -2.16 0.58 -5.16
N ILE A 67 -3.23 1.13 -4.60
CA ILE A 67 -3.41 1.27 -3.16
C ILE A 67 -4.46 0.25 -2.73
N ILE A 68 -4.25 -0.39 -1.59
CA ILE A 68 -5.12 -1.45 -1.09
C ILE A 68 -5.51 -1.16 0.35
N ALA A 69 -6.80 -1.36 0.67
CA ALA A 69 -7.23 -1.53 2.05
C ALA A 69 -7.73 -2.97 2.26
N VAL A 70 -7.46 -3.49 3.43
CA VAL A 70 -7.99 -4.78 3.92
C VAL A 70 -8.94 -4.46 5.06
N SER A 71 -10.19 -4.89 4.94
CA SER A 71 -11.23 -4.67 5.94
C SER A 71 -11.79 -5.98 6.47
N GLN A 72 -11.97 -6.06 7.80
CA GLN A 72 -12.69 -7.17 8.44
C GLN A 72 -13.36 -6.65 9.71
N ASP A 73 -14.68 -6.72 9.76
CA ASP A 73 -15.48 -6.13 10.84
C ASP A 73 -15.12 -4.65 11.04
N ASP A 74 -14.64 -4.26 12.22
CA ASP A 74 -14.20 -2.90 12.54
C ASP A 74 -12.67 -2.69 12.29
N PHE A 75 -11.97 -3.69 11.76
CA PHE A 75 -10.53 -3.60 11.46
C PHE A 75 -10.28 -3.11 10.04
N GLU A 76 -9.41 -2.11 9.91
CA GLU A 76 -8.97 -1.59 8.62
C GLU A 76 -7.44 -1.48 8.54
N ALA A 77 -6.85 -1.95 7.46
CA ALA A 77 -5.42 -1.81 7.20
C ALA A 77 -5.16 -1.25 5.80
N PHE A 78 -4.37 -0.19 5.71
CA PHE A 78 -3.97 0.42 4.44
C PHE A 78 -2.58 -0.01 4.00
N ILE A 79 -2.45 -0.40 2.73
CA ILE A 79 -1.20 -0.78 2.07
C ILE A 79 -1.01 0.16 0.87
N LEU A 80 -0.06 1.08 0.98
CA LEU A 80 0.10 2.17 0.02
C LEU A 80 1.19 1.91 -1.04
N GLY A 81 1.93 0.80 -0.94
CA GLY A 81 3.08 0.57 -1.81
C GLY A 81 4.09 1.71 -1.72
N ASP A 82 4.54 2.21 -2.85
CA ASP A 82 5.49 3.34 -2.92
C ASP A 82 4.80 4.67 -3.25
N ALA A 83 3.48 4.77 -2.99
CA ALA A 83 2.69 5.96 -3.29
C ALA A 83 3.31 7.23 -2.66
N PRO A 84 3.59 8.27 -3.47
CA PRO A 84 4.06 9.54 -2.95
C PRO A 84 2.89 10.37 -2.40
N SER A 85 3.21 11.41 -1.62
CA SER A 85 2.21 12.29 -0.99
C SER A 85 1.18 12.87 -1.96
N LYS A 86 1.51 12.98 -3.26
CA LYS A 86 0.58 13.45 -4.29
C LYS A 86 -0.52 12.40 -4.54
N ALA A 87 -0.17 11.11 -4.62
CA ALA A 87 -1.12 10.02 -4.77
C ALA A 87 -1.95 9.84 -3.49
N GLU A 88 -1.33 9.95 -2.30
CA GLU A 88 -2.03 9.91 -1.02
C GLU A 88 -3.10 11.01 -0.92
N LYS A 89 -2.78 12.25 -1.35
CA LYS A 89 -3.74 13.36 -1.39
C LYS A 89 -4.85 13.15 -2.41
N ALA A 90 -4.56 12.52 -3.53
CA ALA A 90 -5.59 12.15 -4.50
C ALA A 90 -6.54 11.08 -3.92
N LEU A 91 -5.99 10.10 -3.19
CA LEU A 91 -6.78 9.08 -2.49
C LEU A 91 -7.78 9.71 -1.52
N ILE A 92 -7.32 10.51 -0.58
CA ILE A 92 -8.21 11.13 0.42
C ILE A 92 -9.19 12.15 -0.17
N ALA A 93 -8.91 12.67 -1.37
CA ALA A 93 -9.83 13.53 -2.09
C ALA A 93 -10.90 12.76 -2.88
N SER A 94 -10.66 11.48 -3.18
CA SER A 94 -11.57 10.67 -4.00
C SER A 94 -12.79 10.17 -3.21
N ALA A 95 -12.63 9.86 -1.92
CA ALA A 95 -13.70 9.39 -1.04
C ALA A 95 -13.34 9.64 0.45
N PRO A 96 -14.35 9.66 1.35
CA PRO A 96 -14.10 9.58 2.79
C PRO A 96 -13.33 8.29 3.13
N MET A 97 -12.32 8.42 3.98
CA MET A 97 -11.52 7.28 4.44
C MET A 97 -12.05 6.80 5.79
N PRO A 98 -12.07 5.49 6.05
CA PRO A 98 -12.29 4.96 7.39
C PRO A 98 -11.08 5.23 8.29
N ASP A 99 -11.29 5.20 9.61
CA ASP A 99 -10.20 5.08 10.57
C ASP A 99 -9.47 3.75 10.33
N ALA A 100 -8.19 3.69 10.59
CA ALA A 100 -7.36 2.51 10.34
C ALA A 100 -6.64 2.05 11.61
N GLU A 101 -6.66 0.77 11.90
CA GLU A 101 -5.81 0.20 12.95
C GLU A 101 -4.37 0.12 12.49
N VAL A 102 -4.15 -0.13 11.18
CA VAL A 102 -2.80 -0.35 10.64
C VAL A 102 -2.56 0.40 9.34
N LEU A 103 -1.44 1.11 9.31
CA LEU A 103 -0.88 1.70 8.09
C LEU A 103 0.44 1.02 7.72
N PHE A 104 0.50 0.34 6.59
CA PHE A 104 1.77 -0.02 5.97
C PHE A 104 2.34 1.22 5.27
N VAL A 105 3.38 1.76 5.88
CA VAL A 105 3.98 3.05 5.51
C VAL A 105 4.52 3.03 4.10
N ALA A 106 4.12 4.00 3.30
CA ALA A 106 4.51 4.07 1.91
C ALA A 106 6.02 4.28 1.71
N HIS A 107 6.53 3.69 0.64
CA HIS A 107 7.89 3.88 0.14
C HIS A 107 8.96 3.70 1.22
N HIS A 108 8.80 2.67 2.06
CA HIS A 108 9.71 2.30 3.14
C HIS A 108 10.02 3.43 4.14
N GLY A 109 9.13 4.41 4.27
CA GLY A 109 9.33 5.60 5.09
C GLY A 109 10.13 6.70 4.39
N SER A 110 10.00 6.82 3.07
CA SER A 110 10.54 7.95 2.30
C SER A 110 9.96 9.28 2.76
N ASN A 111 10.79 10.33 2.73
CA ASN A 111 10.34 11.69 3.03
C ASN A 111 9.27 12.23 2.05
N THR A 112 9.11 11.61 0.88
CA THR A 112 8.12 12.00 -0.14
C THR A 112 6.74 11.39 0.09
N SER A 113 6.59 10.54 1.10
CA SER A 113 5.38 9.76 1.37
C SER A 113 4.86 9.96 2.79
N THR A 114 3.74 9.34 3.10
CA THR A 114 3.09 9.35 4.42
C THR A 114 2.82 10.78 4.90
N CYS A 115 2.07 11.51 4.08
CA CYS A 115 1.81 12.92 4.34
C CYS A 115 0.89 13.10 5.58
N LYS A 116 0.96 14.31 6.15
CA LYS A 116 0.17 14.64 7.34
C LYS A 116 -1.33 14.53 7.07
N GLU A 117 -1.77 14.94 5.88
CA GLU A 117 -3.17 14.92 5.47
C GLU A 117 -3.73 13.48 5.44
N LEU A 118 -2.92 12.51 5.02
CA LEU A 118 -3.29 11.10 5.07
C LEU A 118 -3.44 10.64 6.52
N LEU A 119 -2.46 10.91 7.39
CA LEU A 119 -2.52 10.51 8.81
C LEU A 119 -3.72 11.12 9.54
N GLU A 120 -4.09 12.35 9.20
CA GLU A 120 -5.29 13.02 9.74
C GLU A 120 -6.60 12.42 9.20
N ALA A 121 -6.57 11.83 8.02
CA ALA A 121 -7.76 11.26 7.37
C ALA A 121 -8.05 9.81 7.82
N ILE A 122 -7.02 9.00 8.05
CA ILE A 122 -7.18 7.58 8.41
C ILE A 122 -6.81 7.27 9.87
N THR A 123 -6.29 8.23 10.65
CA THR A 123 -5.98 8.17 12.09
C THR A 123 -5.38 6.82 12.55
N PRO A 124 -4.27 6.32 11.94
CA PRO A 124 -3.81 4.97 12.20
C PRO A 124 -3.24 4.82 13.61
N GLU A 125 -3.53 3.69 14.27
CA GLU A 125 -2.98 3.35 15.59
C GLU A 125 -1.54 2.83 15.48
N THR A 126 -1.29 2.01 14.46
CA THR A 126 0.02 1.38 14.22
C THR A 126 0.49 1.62 12.79
N ALA A 127 1.75 2.01 12.67
CA ALA A 127 2.46 2.13 11.39
C ALA A 127 3.51 1.03 11.25
N VAL A 128 3.40 0.22 10.21
CA VAL A 128 4.37 -0.83 9.88
C VAL A 128 5.27 -0.32 8.77
N ILE A 129 6.57 -0.30 9.00
CA ILE A 129 7.58 0.08 8.01
C ILE A 129 8.31 -1.18 7.55
N SER A 130 8.02 -1.63 6.33
CA SER A 130 8.78 -2.70 5.67
C SER A 130 10.08 -2.12 5.14
N VAL A 131 11.19 -2.39 5.80
CA VAL A 131 12.50 -1.83 5.47
C VAL A 131 13.61 -2.80 5.89
N GLY A 132 14.70 -2.84 5.12
CA GLY A 132 15.93 -3.55 5.46
C GLY A 132 17.13 -2.63 5.37
N TYR A 133 18.35 -3.20 5.42
CA TYR A 133 19.55 -2.42 5.17
C TYR A 133 19.46 -1.71 3.82
N ASN A 134 19.63 -0.39 3.83
CA ASN A 134 19.55 0.41 2.62
C ASN A 134 20.52 1.59 2.67
N THR A 135 20.83 2.14 1.50
CA THR A 135 21.69 3.32 1.32
C THR A 135 20.89 4.59 1.04
N TYR A 136 19.57 4.50 0.98
CA TYR A 136 18.65 5.62 0.72
C TYR A 136 18.36 6.44 1.98
N GLY A 137 18.67 5.89 3.17
CA GLY A 137 18.39 6.52 4.46
C GLY A 137 16.94 6.41 4.88
N HIS A 138 16.26 5.33 4.46
CA HIS A 138 14.89 5.01 4.88
C HIS A 138 14.88 4.07 6.10
N PRO A 139 13.89 4.23 7.03
CA PRO A 139 12.94 5.33 7.07
C PRO A 139 13.64 6.65 7.42
N THR A 140 13.18 7.74 6.82
CA THR A 140 13.74 9.07 7.11
C THR A 140 13.28 9.57 8.48
N GLN A 141 14.15 10.33 9.18
CA GLN A 141 13.81 10.90 10.48
C GLN A 141 12.54 11.77 10.41
N LYS A 142 12.31 12.46 9.30
CA LYS A 142 11.10 13.28 9.10
C LYS A 142 9.81 12.47 9.15
N VAL A 143 9.80 11.25 8.61
CA VAL A 143 8.62 10.37 8.67
C VAL A 143 8.45 9.85 10.08
N LEU A 144 9.54 9.41 10.74
CA LEU A 144 9.48 8.96 12.13
C LEU A 144 8.98 10.06 13.08
N ASP A 145 9.48 11.29 12.93
CA ASP A 145 9.04 12.45 13.73
C ASP A 145 7.56 12.77 13.46
N ARG A 146 7.11 12.60 12.20
CA ARG A 146 5.71 12.80 11.85
C ARG A 146 4.82 11.76 12.51
N LEU A 147 5.16 10.47 12.43
CA LEU A 147 4.40 9.40 13.08
C LEU A 147 4.35 9.59 14.60
N ALA A 148 5.50 9.93 15.21
CA ALA A 148 5.57 10.22 16.64
C ALA A 148 4.69 11.41 17.07
N LYS A 149 4.60 12.46 16.23
CA LYS A 149 3.73 13.63 16.50
C LYS A 149 2.25 13.27 16.58
N TYR A 150 1.82 12.23 15.84
CA TYR A 150 0.44 11.71 15.86
C TYR A 150 0.28 10.55 16.85
N GLU A 151 1.28 10.29 17.70
CA GLU A 151 1.27 9.24 18.73
C GLU A 151 1.05 7.83 18.14
N ILE A 152 1.42 7.62 16.87
CA ILE A 152 1.28 6.35 16.17
C ILE A 152 2.39 5.39 16.61
N THR A 153 2.03 4.17 17.00
CA THR A 153 2.99 3.10 17.29
C THR A 153 3.74 2.70 16.03
N VAL A 154 5.07 2.67 16.05
CA VAL A 154 5.88 2.32 14.89
C VAL A 154 6.54 0.97 15.08
N LEU A 155 6.31 0.04 14.13
CA LEU A 155 6.97 -1.25 14.01
C LEU A 155 7.81 -1.26 12.72
N ARG A 156 9.05 -1.77 12.80
CA ARG A 156 9.98 -1.76 11.66
C ARG A 156 10.63 -3.13 11.47
N THR A 157 10.62 -3.64 10.24
CA THR A 157 11.20 -4.97 9.95
C THR A 157 12.71 -5.05 10.12
N ASP A 158 13.44 -3.93 10.03
CA ASP A 158 14.90 -3.88 10.25
C ASP A 158 15.31 -3.90 11.74
N THR A 159 14.40 -3.51 12.66
CA THR A 159 14.65 -3.52 14.11
C THR A 159 13.87 -4.59 14.85
N ASP A 160 12.64 -4.87 14.43
CA ASP A 160 11.72 -5.75 15.14
C ASP A 160 11.63 -7.16 14.48
N GLY A 161 12.23 -7.32 13.29
CA GLY A 161 12.21 -8.59 12.56
C GLY A 161 10.88 -8.84 11.87
N GLU A 162 10.39 -10.08 11.94
CA GLU A 162 9.09 -10.45 11.38
C GLU A 162 7.95 -9.82 12.19
N ILE A 163 7.06 -9.13 11.48
CA ILE A 163 5.88 -8.49 12.08
C ILE A 163 4.63 -9.21 11.56
N THR A 164 3.82 -9.73 12.47
CA THR A 164 2.53 -10.34 12.17
C THR A 164 1.42 -9.47 12.76
N ILE A 165 0.48 -9.09 11.92
CA ILE A 165 -0.75 -8.40 12.33
C ILE A 165 -1.88 -9.42 12.27
N ALA A 166 -2.62 -9.54 13.35
CA ALA A 166 -3.79 -10.40 13.42
C ALA A 166 -5.01 -9.56 13.82
N ALA A 167 -6.00 -9.50 12.95
CA ALA A 167 -7.33 -9.03 13.31
C ALA A 167 -8.07 -10.19 14.00
N GLY A 168 -8.66 -9.96 15.15
CA GLY A 168 -9.39 -10.96 15.91
C GLY A 168 -10.46 -10.33 16.79
N GLU A 169 -11.45 -11.14 17.18
CA GLU A 169 -12.42 -10.72 18.19
C GLU A 169 -11.67 -10.38 19.49
N GLY A 170 -11.82 -9.14 19.99
CA GLY A 170 -11.30 -8.69 21.27
C GLY A 170 -12.12 -9.26 22.45
#